data_3903ee0ccc7af3174df20e9e267578a0
#
_entry.id   3903ee0ccc7af3174df20e9e267578a0
#
_cell.length_a   1.000
_cell.length_b   1.000
_cell.length_c   1.000
_cell.angle_alpha   90.00
_cell.angle_beta   90.00
_cell.angle_gamma   90.00
#
_symmetry.space_group_name_H-M   'P 1'
#
loop_
_entity.id
_entity.type
_entity.pdbx_description
1 polymer ?
#
loop_
_entity_poly.entity_id
_entity_poly.type
_entity_poly.pdbx_seq_one_letter_code
_entity_poly.pdbx_strand_id
1 'polypeptide(L)'
;MASHVNNDSLKASNTSVTPLINSADGEAPFELSYNRFLSQLAKLQTAVECKALLQEYQEQMDAAFISGVDPGLLIQARSKLIDILLSYLWAQEDWGDQKIALIAVGGYGRGELHPRSDIDLLLILETAVTPANGEAIGRLVTYLWDCGLDLGHSVRTLDECLGYAKDDITVLTNMLESRPIAGDESLFTRLKMLTDTEHMWNSSEFFVAKRKEQRDRHRDTNSNEYNLEPNIKTSPGGL
;
A
#
# COMPACT_ATOMS: atom_id res chain seq x y z
N MET A 1 27.47 -25.06 3.24
CA MET A 1 27.82 -24.44 4.55
C MET A 1 26.66 -23.53 4.87
N ALA A 2 25.81 -23.90 5.81
CA ALA A 2 24.62 -23.14 6.17
C ALA A 2 25.05 -21.99 7.10
N SER A 3 24.93 -20.76 6.63
CA SER A 3 25.12 -19.56 7.43
C SER A 3 23.87 -19.32 8.27
N HIS A 4 24.02 -19.41 9.58
CA HIS A 4 23.02 -19.00 10.57
C HIS A 4 22.73 -17.51 10.39
N VAL A 5 21.53 -17.19 9.93
CA VAL A 5 20.99 -15.83 9.95
C VAL A 5 20.56 -15.52 11.39
N ASN A 6 21.14 -14.48 11.93
CA ASN A 6 20.96 -14.02 13.30
C ASN A 6 19.55 -13.44 13.47
N ASN A 7 18.76 -14.04 14.33
CA ASN A 7 17.31 -13.79 14.54
C ASN A 7 17.03 -12.60 15.49
N ASP A 8 18.01 -11.69 15.67
CA ASP A 8 17.90 -10.62 16.68
C ASP A 8 17.39 -9.26 16.14
N SER A 9 17.17 -9.11 14.82
CA SER A 9 16.68 -7.84 14.24
C SER A 9 15.14 -7.66 14.27
N LEU A 10 14.40 -8.67 14.72
CA LEU A 10 12.93 -8.64 14.78
C LEU A 10 12.37 -8.23 16.17
N LYS A 11 13.23 -7.71 17.06
CA LYS A 11 12.83 -7.31 18.43
C LYS A 11 12.67 -5.82 18.64
N ALA A 12 12.22 -5.07 17.66
CA ALA A 12 11.93 -3.65 17.88
C ALA A 12 10.54 -3.29 17.36
N SER A 13 9.63 -3.23 18.24
CA SER A 13 8.35 -2.52 18.41
C SER A 13 7.19 -3.45 18.77
N ASN A 14 7.25 -3.90 20.02
CA ASN A 14 6.09 -4.44 20.72
C ASN A 14 5.18 -3.27 21.11
N THR A 15 4.45 -2.71 20.15
CA THR A 15 3.31 -1.84 20.46
C THR A 15 2.06 -2.65 20.17
N SER A 16 1.57 -3.32 21.20
CA SER A 16 0.21 -3.85 21.25
C SER A 16 -0.75 -2.66 21.22
N VAL A 17 -1.07 -2.17 20.04
CA VAL A 17 -2.22 -1.28 19.85
C VAL A 17 -3.41 -2.19 19.62
N THR A 18 -4.06 -2.59 20.69
CA THR A 18 -5.41 -3.12 20.65
C THR A 18 -6.35 -1.93 20.46
N PRO A 19 -7.02 -1.76 19.31
CA PRO A 19 -8.12 -0.82 19.25
C PRO A 19 -9.27 -1.46 20.03
N LEU A 20 -9.51 -0.95 21.22
CA LEU A 20 -10.74 -1.25 21.97
C LEU A 20 -11.90 -0.59 21.24
N ILE A 21 -12.68 -1.38 20.54
CA ILE A 21 -13.92 -0.93 19.92
C ILE A 21 -15.06 -1.40 20.80
N ASN A 22 -15.76 -0.45 21.41
CA ASN A 22 -17.03 -0.69 22.05
C ASN A 22 -18.08 -0.95 20.97
N SER A 23 -18.44 -2.23 20.75
CA SER A 23 -19.71 -2.55 20.12
C SER A 23 -20.83 -2.26 21.11
N ALA A 24 -21.87 -1.58 20.67
CA ALA A 24 -23.03 -1.23 21.51
C ALA A 24 -23.86 -2.45 21.98
N ASP A 25 -23.54 -3.65 21.50
CA ASP A 25 -24.32 -4.87 21.71
C ASP A 25 -23.42 -6.06 22.11
N GLY A 26 -22.65 -5.98 23.16
CA GLY A 26 -22.14 -7.15 23.92
C GLY A 26 -21.42 -8.28 23.15
N GLU A 27 -21.18 -8.19 21.85
CA GLU A 27 -20.42 -9.16 21.07
C GLU A 27 -18.92 -8.91 21.20
N ALA A 28 -18.13 -9.99 21.17
CA ALA A 28 -16.68 -9.91 21.24
C ALA A 28 -16.15 -9.01 20.10
N PRO A 29 -15.22 -8.07 20.39
CA PRO A 29 -14.69 -7.17 19.38
C PRO A 29 -14.03 -7.99 18.25
N PHE A 30 -14.25 -7.57 16.99
CA PHE A 30 -13.56 -8.15 15.83
C PHE A 30 -12.06 -7.98 16.00
N GLU A 31 -11.31 -9.08 16.03
CA GLU A 31 -9.86 -9.07 16.16
C GLU A 31 -9.23 -9.99 15.12
N LEU A 32 -8.46 -9.39 14.18
CA LEU A 32 -7.57 -10.13 13.31
C LEU A 32 -6.25 -10.43 14.03
N SER A 33 -5.92 -11.72 14.15
CA SER A 33 -4.65 -12.12 14.75
C SER A 33 -3.49 -11.97 13.76
N TYR A 34 -2.87 -10.80 13.71
CA TYR A 34 -1.70 -10.51 12.86
C TYR A 34 -0.50 -11.39 13.20
N ASN A 35 -0.32 -11.75 14.48
CA ASN A 35 0.74 -12.67 14.90
C ASN A 35 0.52 -14.08 14.33
N ARG A 36 -0.75 -14.54 14.31
CA ARG A 36 -1.10 -15.81 13.66
C ARG A 36 -0.83 -15.75 12.17
N PHE A 37 -1.24 -14.67 11.49
CA PHE A 37 -0.99 -14.47 10.07
C PHE A 37 0.52 -14.54 9.74
N LEU A 38 1.36 -13.79 10.47
CA LEU A 38 2.82 -13.83 10.29
C LEU A 38 3.39 -15.22 10.53
N SER A 39 2.90 -15.94 11.56
CA SER A 39 3.33 -17.31 11.86
C SER A 39 2.92 -18.32 10.78
N GLN A 40 1.82 -18.08 10.09
CA GLN A 40 1.35 -18.88 8.97
C GLN A 40 2.19 -18.55 7.72
N LEU A 41 2.42 -17.26 7.41
CA LEU A 41 3.28 -16.81 6.30
C LEU A 41 4.67 -17.47 6.36
N ALA A 42 5.28 -17.52 7.55
CA ALA A 42 6.60 -18.11 7.73
C ALA A 42 6.69 -19.60 7.41
N LYS A 43 5.59 -20.31 7.23
CA LYS A 43 5.51 -21.74 6.90
C LYS A 43 5.21 -21.99 5.43
N LEU A 44 4.81 -20.96 4.69
CA LEU A 44 4.43 -21.10 3.29
C LEU A 44 5.66 -21.34 2.41
N GLN A 45 5.48 -22.16 1.39
CA GLN A 45 6.52 -22.48 0.41
C GLN A 45 6.18 -21.93 -0.99
N THR A 46 4.91 -21.61 -1.24
CA THR A 46 4.43 -21.24 -2.57
C THR A 46 3.48 -20.03 -2.52
N ALA A 47 3.41 -19.31 -3.63
CA ALA A 47 2.44 -18.23 -3.82
C ALA A 47 0.99 -18.71 -3.79
N VAL A 48 0.75 -19.97 -4.20
CA VAL A 48 -0.60 -20.59 -4.13
C VAL A 48 -1.07 -20.73 -2.69
N GLU A 49 -0.18 -21.15 -1.78
CA GLU A 49 -0.48 -21.23 -0.35
C GLU A 49 -0.69 -19.84 0.25
N CYS A 50 0.10 -18.85 -0.19
CA CYS A 50 -0.08 -17.46 0.22
C CYS A 50 -1.45 -16.92 -0.22
N LYS A 51 -1.85 -17.19 -1.46
CA LYS A 51 -3.17 -16.84 -1.98
C LYS A 51 -4.31 -17.45 -1.15
N ALA A 52 -4.19 -18.72 -0.79
CA ALA A 52 -5.18 -19.40 0.05
C ALA A 52 -5.26 -18.78 1.46
N LEU A 53 -4.11 -18.43 2.04
CA LEU A 53 -4.05 -17.76 3.32
C LEU A 53 -4.71 -16.37 3.27
N LEU A 54 -4.41 -15.56 2.24
CA LEU A 54 -5.05 -14.25 2.04
C LEU A 54 -6.56 -14.37 1.89
N GLN A 55 -7.02 -15.40 1.19
CA GLN A 55 -8.46 -15.68 1.03
C GLN A 55 -9.11 -16.06 2.36
N GLU A 56 -8.48 -16.88 3.21
CA GLU A 56 -8.97 -17.21 4.55
C GLU A 56 -9.22 -15.94 5.38
N TYR A 57 -8.27 -15.01 5.37
CA TYR A 57 -8.39 -13.74 6.11
C TYR A 57 -9.42 -12.79 5.47
N GLN A 58 -9.58 -12.81 4.15
CA GLN A 58 -10.64 -12.05 3.49
C GLN A 58 -12.02 -12.56 3.89
N GLU A 59 -12.23 -13.88 3.93
CA GLU A 59 -13.49 -14.49 4.36
C GLU A 59 -13.83 -14.15 5.82
N GLN A 60 -12.83 -14.05 6.71
CA GLN A 60 -13.04 -13.58 8.09
C GLN A 60 -13.49 -12.12 8.11
N MET A 61 -12.91 -11.24 7.30
CA MET A 61 -13.33 -9.84 7.20
C MET A 61 -14.73 -9.68 6.58
N ASP A 62 -15.06 -10.50 5.59
CA ASP A 62 -16.39 -10.51 4.98
C ASP A 62 -17.46 -10.97 5.97
N ALA A 63 -17.19 -12.01 6.75
CA ALA A 63 -18.08 -12.47 7.83
C ALA A 63 -18.26 -11.39 8.90
N ALA A 64 -17.19 -10.69 9.28
CA ALA A 64 -17.25 -9.58 10.23
C ALA A 64 -18.08 -8.41 9.69
N PHE A 65 -17.96 -8.08 8.39
CA PHE A 65 -18.80 -7.07 7.75
C PHE A 65 -20.28 -7.43 7.79
N ILE A 66 -20.63 -8.70 7.51
CA ILE A 66 -22.01 -9.18 7.56
C ILE A 66 -22.56 -9.13 9.00
N SER A 67 -21.70 -9.35 10.02
CA SER A 67 -22.08 -9.24 11.42
C SER A 67 -22.22 -7.79 11.93
N GLY A 68 -21.93 -6.78 11.10
CA GLY A 68 -22.11 -5.37 11.44
C GLY A 68 -20.87 -4.65 11.96
N VAL A 69 -19.68 -5.24 11.81
CA VAL A 69 -18.43 -4.53 12.13
C VAL A 69 -18.24 -3.33 11.21
N ASP A 70 -17.77 -2.22 11.78
CA ASP A 70 -17.54 -0.97 11.06
C ASP A 70 -16.62 -1.17 9.83
N PRO A 71 -17.06 -0.78 8.60
CA PRO A 71 -16.28 -0.96 7.39
C PRO A 71 -14.92 -0.28 7.42
N GLY A 72 -14.79 0.88 8.08
CA GLY A 72 -13.53 1.61 8.20
C GLY A 72 -12.48 0.80 8.93
N LEU A 73 -12.88 0.03 9.93
CA LEU A 73 -11.99 -0.86 10.67
C LEU A 73 -11.52 -2.04 9.82
N LEU A 74 -12.41 -2.61 9.02
CA LEU A 74 -12.07 -3.72 8.12
C LEU A 74 -11.11 -3.28 7.02
N ILE A 75 -11.29 -2.07 6.48
CA ILE A 75 -10.42 -1.45 5.49
C ILE A 75 -9.00 -1.24 6.06
N GLN A 76 -8.90 -0.73 7.30
CA GLN A 76 -7.62 -0.57 7.98
C GLN A 76 -6.99 -1.92 8.33
N ALA A 77 -7.79 -2.90 8.77
CA ALA A 77 -7.31 -4.25 9.06
C ALA A 77 -6.73 -4.93 7.83
N ARG A 78 -7.39 -4.78 6.67
CA ARG A 78 -6.88 -5.26 5.39
C ARG A 78 -5.56 -4.59 5.00
N SER A 79 -5.49 -3.26 5.13
CA SER A 79 -4.26 -2.51 4.88
C SER A 79 -3.11 -3.03 5.73
N LYS A 80 -3.34 -3.23 7.03
CA LYS A 80 -2.34 -3.76 7.96
C LYS A 80 -1.91 -5.20 7.63
N LEU A 81 -2.83 -6.05 7.18
CA LEU A 81 -2.52 -7.41 6.75
C LEU A 81 -1.54 -7.40 5.56
N ILE A 82 -1.80 -6.54 4.57
CA ILE A 82 -0.92 -6.39 3.40
C ILE A 82 0.43 -5.78 3.78
N ASP A 83 0.49 -4.85 4.75
CA ASP A 83 1.76 -4.32 5.27
C ASP A 83 2.65 -5.43 5.84
N ILE A 84 2.05 -6.35 6.60
CA ILE A 84 2.77 -7.49 7.19
C ILE A 84 3.29 -8.41 6.09
N LEU A 85 2.47 -8.72 5.10
CA LEU A 85 2.88 -9.52 3.95
C LEU A 85 4.07 -8.89 3.21
N LEU A 86 3.94 -7.61 2.85
CA LEU A 86 4.98 -6.88 2.12
C LEU A 86 6.27 -6.77 2.91
N SER A 87 6.19 -6.45 4.20
CA SER A 87 7.37 -6.38 5.08
C SER A 87 8.04 -7.73 5.24
N TYR A 88 7.25 -8.81 5.33
CA TYR A 88 7.77 -10.17 5.41
C TYR A 88 8.51 -10.56 4.12
N LEU A 89 7.91 -10.34 2.95
CA LEU A 89 8.52 -10.66 1.66
C LEU A 89 9.75 -9.80 1.40
N TRP A 90 9.69 -8.52 1.75
CA TRP A 90 10.83 -7.60 1.66
C TRP A 90 12.05 -8.11 2.40
N ALA A 91 11.85 -8.65 3.60
CA ALA A 91 12.93 -9.19 4.44
C ALA A 91 13.55 -10.50 3.91
N GLN A 92 12.90 -11.17 2.93
CA GLN A 92 13.42 -12.38 2.30
C GLN A 92 14.33 -12.09 1.10
N GLU A 93 14.29 -10.86 0.56
CA GLU A 93 15.05 -10.47 -0.62
C GLU A 93 16.41 -9.86 -0.25
N ASP A 94 17.39 -10.11 -1.11
CA ASP A 94 18.68 -9.43 -1.07
C ASP A 94 18.63 -8.18 -1.96
N TRP A 95 18.62 -7.03 -1.32
CA TRP A 95 18.54 -5.73 -2.00
C TRP A 95 19.93 -5.19 -2.39
N GLY A 96 21.02 -5.86 -2.01
CA GLY A 96 22.40 -5.40 -2.20
C GLY A 96 22.74 -4.18 -1.34
N ASP A 97 23.75 -3.43 -1.76
CA ASP A 97 24.28 -2.27 -1.01
C ASP A 97 23.52 -0.96 -1.27
N GLN A 98 22.66 -0.93 -2.26
CA GLN A 98 21.90 0.27 -2.62
C GLN A 98 20.75 0.49 -1.67
N LYS A 99 20.56 1.73 -1.23
CA LYS A 99 19.38 2.11 -0.47
C LYS A 99 18.14 2.07 -1.33
N ILE A 100 17.13 1.34 -0.86
CA ILE A 100 15.83 1.19 -1.49
C ILE A 100 14.76 1.31 -0.41
N ALA A 101 13.64 1.97 -0.72
CA ALA A 101 12.46 2.05 0.13
C ALA A 101 11.22 1.58 -0.61
N LEU A 102 10.40 0.77 0.05
CA LEU A 102 9.07 0.37 -0.38
C LEU A 102 8.03 1.24 0.30
N ILE A 103 7.21 1.89 -0.49
CA ILE A 103 6.28 2.93 -0.06
C ILE A 103 4.89 2.61 -0.60
N ALA A 104 3.88 2.69 0.27
CA ALA A 104 2.47 2.68 -0.11
C ALA A 104 2.07 4.07 -0.58
N VAL A 105 1.31 4.15 -1.67
CA VAL A 105 0.80 5.42 -2.23
C VAL A 105 -0.71 5.33 -2.48
N GLY A 106 -1.35 6.46 -2.82
CA GLY A 106 -2.78 6.50 -3.09
C GLY A 106 -3.64 6.08 -1.90
N GLY A 107 -4.76 5.39 -2.15
CA GLY A 107 -5.66 4.88 -1.11
C GLY A 107 -4.94 3.95 -0.12
N TYR A 108 -4.09 3.08 -0.63
CA TYR A 108 -3.26 2.22 0.21
C TYR A 108 -2.26 3.03 1.07
N GLY A 109 -1.73 4.14 0.54
CA GLY A 109 -0.89 5.08 1.29
C GLY A 109 -1.59 5.69 2.50
N ARG A 110 -2.91 5.98 2.40
CA ARG A 110 -3.73 6.45 3.52
C ARG A 110 -4.09 5.37 4.54
N GLY A 111 -3.71 4.11 4.30
CA GLY A 111 -4.12 2.96 5.11
C GLY A 111 -5.55 2.50 4.82
N GLU A 112 -6.11 2.92 3.70
CA GLU A 112 -7.47 2.64 3.26
C GLU A 112 -7.44 1.65 2.08
N LEU A 113 -7.42 0.36 2.39
CA LEU A 113 -7.41 -0.68 1.35
C LEU A 113 -8.79 -1.36 1.28
N HIS A 114 -9.65 -0.85 0.40
CA HIS A 114 -10.96 -1.44 0.16
C HIS A 114 -10.86 -2.85 -0.44
N PRO A 115 -11.87 -3.73 -0.24
CA PRO A 115 -11.95 -4.99 -0.95
C PRO A 115 -11.88 -4.77 -2.47
N ARG A 116 -11.03 -5.53 -3.16
CA ARG A 116 -10.80 -5.42 -4.63
C ARG A 116 -10.19 -4.10 -5.11
N SER A 117 -9.64 -3.25 -4.21
CA SER A 117 -8.81 -2.13 -4.62
C SER A 117 -7.40 -2.61 -4.96
N ASP A 118 -6.80 -1.94 -5.92
CA ASP A 118 -5.40 -2.09 -6.29
C ASP A 118 -4.50 -1.72 -5.11
N ILE A 119 -3.38 -2.39 -4.99
CA ILE A 119 -2.32 -2.07 -4.05
C ILE A 119 -1.28 -1.23 -4.79
N ASP A 120 -1.26 0.07 -4.54
CA ASP A 120 -0.34 0.98 -5.21
C ASP A 120 0.98 1.10 -4.43
N LEU A 121 2.08 0.72 -5.07
CA LEU A 121 3.42 0.73 -4.51
C LEU A 121 4.37 1.63 -5.29
N LEU A 122 5.22 2.34 -4.56
CA LEU A 122 6.34 3.10 -5.08
C LEU A 122 7.63 2.55 -4.47
N LEU A 123 8.54 2.06 -5.31
CA LEU A 123 9.90 1.72 -4.91
C LEU A 123 10.81 2.89 -5.23
N ILE A 124 11.41 3.47 -4.18
CA ILE A 124 12.38 4.56 -4.34
C ILE A 124 13.78 4.00 -4.19
N LEU A 125 14.63 4.32 -5.17
CA LEU A 125 16.04 3.96 -5.17
C LEU A 125 16.91 5.21 -4.97
N GLU A 126 18.05 5.04 -4.32
CA GLU A 126 19.04 6.11 -4.18
C GLU A 126 19.67 6.49 -5.53
N THR A 127 19.90 5.51 -6.38
CA THR A 127 20.45 5.65 -7.74
C THR A 127 19.63 4.84 -8.74
N ALA A 128 20.01 4.87 -10.01
CA ALA A 128 19.34 4.07 -11.05
C ALA A 128 19.29 2.57 -10.72
N VAL A 129 18.28 1.89 -11.26
CA VAL A 129 18.10 0.45 -11.11
C VAL A 129 19.34 -0.30 -11.60
N THR A 130 19.89 -1.18 -10.77
CA THR A 130 20.93 -2.13 -11.13
C THR A 130 20.31 -3.47 -11.55
N PRO A 131 21.02 -4.34 -12.29
CA PRO A 131 20.51 -5.66 -12.64
C PRO A 131 20.06 -6.47 -11.40
N ALA A 132 20.85 -6.43 -10.32
CA ALA A 132 20.58 -7.20 -9.11
C ALA A 132 19.29 -6.77 -8.40
N ASN A 133 19.11 -5.47 -8.15
CA ASN A 133 17.89 -4.99 -7.51
C ASN A 133 16.68 -5.03 -8.45
N GLY A 134 16.88 -4.90 -9.78
CA GLY A 134 15.83 -5.12 -10.77
C GLY A 134 15.29 -6.54 -10.74
N GLU A 135 16.15 -7.55 -10.59
CA GLU A 135 15.74 -8.95 -10.40
C GLU A 135 14.99 -9.17 -9.09
N ALA A 136 15.46 -8.58 -7.97
CA ALA A 136 14.78 -8.67 -6.68
C ALA A 136 13.39 -8.03 -6.72
N ILE A 137 13.25 -6.84 -7.32
CA ILE A 137 11.97 -6.18 -7.56
C ILE A 137 11.06 -7.07 -8.42
N GLY A 138 11.60 -7.65 -9.50
CA GLY A 138 10.85 -8.54 -10.39
C GLY A 138 10.33 -9.78 -9.65
N ARG A 139 11.13 -10.42 -8.79
CA ARG A 139 10.70 -11.56 -7.97
C ARG A 139 9.59 -11.16 -7.01
N LEU A 140 9.75 -10.05 -6.27
CA LEU A 140 8.74 -9.55 -5.33
C LEU A 140 7.40 -9.29 -6.03
N VAL A 141 7.42 -8.54 -7.12
CA VAL A 141 6.20 -8.18 -7.89
C VAL A 141 5.53 -9.42 -8.48
N THR A 142 6.31 -10.33 -9.08
CA THR A 142 5.77 -11.58 -9.63
C THR A 142 5.12 -12.43 -8.55
N TYR A 143 5.77 -12.57 -7.38
CA TYR A 143 5.21 -13.34 -6.27
C TYR A 143 3.88 -12.75 -5.79
N LEU A 144 3.76 -11.42 -5.70
CA LEU A 144 2.52 -10.74 -5.30
C LEU A 144 1.40 -10.96 -6.31
N TRP A 145 1.69 -10.92 -7.61
CA TRP A 145 0.72 -11.26 -8.66
C TRP A 145 0.28 -12.72 -8.59
N ASP A 146 1.22 -13.65 -8.34
CA ASP A 146 0.92 -15.07 -8.18
C ASP A 146 0.08 -15.35 -6.93
N CYS A 147 0.20 -14.52 -5.89
CA CYS A 147 -0.70 -14.52 -4.73
C CYS A 147 -2.12 -14.01 -5.07
N GLY A 148 -2.34 -13.51 -6.28
CA GLY A 148 -3.63 -13.00 -6.76
C GLY A 148 -3.96 -11.59 -6.28
N LEU A 149 -2.94 -10.81 -5.92
CA LEU A 149 -3.11 -9.40 -5.58
C LEU A 149 -3.10 -8.54 -6.84
N ASP A 150 -4.03 -7.60 -6.91
CA ASP A 150 -4.01 -6.56 -7.93
C ASP A 150 -3.06 -5.45 -7.50
N LEU A 151 -1.98 -5.26 -8.28
CA LEU A 151 -0.84 -4.46 -7.87
C LEU A 151 -0.46 -3.45 -8.95
N GLY A 152 -0.59 -2.16 -8.61
CA GLY A 152 0.07 -1.07 -9.31
C GLY A 152 1.45 -0.81 -8.69
N HIS A 153 2.50 -0.71 -9.51
CA HIS A 153 3.81 -0.37 -8.98
C HIS A 153 4.60 0.57 -9.89
N SER A 154 5.45 1.35 -9.28
CA SER A 154 6.44 2.17 -9.99
C SER A 154 7.79 2.11 -9.28
N VAL A 155 8.87 2.15 -10.06
CA VAL A 155 10.25 2.14 -9.57
C VAL A 155 10.92 3.41 -10.05
N ARG A 156 11.41 4.23 -9.13
CA ARG A 156 11.93 5.58 -9.44
C ARG A 156 13.05 5.98 -8.50
N THR A 157 13.92 6.83 -8.97
CA THR A 157 14.81 7.62 -8.13
C THR A 157 14.07 8.80 -7.51
N LEU A 158 14.64 9.43 -6.48
CA LEU A 158 14.06 10.65 -5.91
C LEU A 158 13.93 11.78 -6.94
N ASP A 159 14.92 11.95 -7.82
CA ASP A 159 14.91 12.98 -8.84
C ASP A 159 13.78 12.75 -9.87
N GLU A 160 13.54 11.51 -10.25
CA GLU A 160 12.41 11.14 -11.12
C GLU A 160 11.07 11.39 -10.41
N CYS A 161 10.95 11.05 -9.11
CA CYS A 161 9.76 11.36 -8.33
C CYS A 161 9.45 12.86 -8.35
N LEU A 162 10.46 13.70 -8.13
CA LEU A 162 10.32 15.14 -8.17
C LEU A 162 9.95 15.69 -9.54
N GLY A 163 10.53 15.13 -10.62
CA GLY A 163 10.19 15.49 -11.99
C GLY A 163 8.70 15.25 -12.24
N TYR A 164 8.24 14.03 -12.01
CA TYR A 164 6.83 13.68 -12.22
C TYR A 164 5.86 14.47 -11.32
N ALA A 165 6.23 14.71 -10.07
CA ALA A 165 5.38 15.48 -9.13
C ALA A 165 5.23 16.96 -9.53
N LYS A 166 6.19 17.52 -10.27
CA LYS A 166 6.08 18.89 -10.84
C LYS A 166 5.13 18.95 -12.01
N ASP A 167 5.09 17.89 -12.80
CA ASP A 167 4.34 17.87 -14.06
C ASP A 167 2.91 17.37 -13.89
N ASP A 168 2.66 16.52 -12.86
CA ASP A 168 1.37 15.87 -12.63
C ASP A 168 0.93 15.98 -11.16
N ILE A 169 -0.17 16.71 -10.96
CA ILE A 169 -0.79 16.92 -9.65
C ILE A 169 -1.26 15.61 -9.01
N THR A 170 -1.64 14.60 -9.81
CA THR A 170 -2.08 13.30 -9.30
C THR A 170 -0.91 12.55 -8.69
N VAL A 171 0.24 12.60 -9.36
CA VAL A 171 1.49 12.00 -8.85
C VAL A 171 1.91 12.66 -7.55
N LEU A 172 1.87 14.00 -7.49
CA LEU A 172 2.15 14.74 -6.25
C LEU A 172 1.20 14.32 -5.12
N THR A 173 -0.12 14.28 -5.39
CA THR A 173 -1.12 13.89 -4.39
C THR A 173 -0.84 12.49 -3.83
N ASN A 174 -0.54 11.53 -4.71
CA ASN A 174 -0.19 10.16 -4.29
C ASN A 174 1.06 10.12 -3.40
N MET A 175 2.05 10.99 -3.66
CA MET A 175 3.24 11.10 -2.83
C MET A 175 2.96 11.78 -1.49
N LEU A 176 2.06 12.77 -1.44
CA LEU A 176 1.62 13.40 -0.20
C LEU A 176 0.89 12.41 0.71
N GLU A 177 0.08 11.52 0.15
CA GLU A 177 -0.68 10.50 0.87
C GLU A 177 0.15 9.23 1.17
N SER A 178 1.45 9.22 0.81
CA SER A 178 2.32 8.06 0.95
C SER A 178 2.76 7.78 2.39
N ARG A 179 3.04 6.50 2.68
CA ARG A 179 3.65 6.02 3.93
C ARG A 179 4.69 4.92 3.67
N PRO A 180 5.71 4.80 4.54
CA PRO A 180 6.73 3.76 4.38
C PRO A 180 6.18 2.39 4.78
N ILE A 181 6.60 1.34 4.06
CA ILE A 181 6.31 -0.07 4.38
C ILE A 181 7.59 -0.77 4.86
N ALA A 182 8.67 -0.65 4.09
CA ALA A 182 9.94 -1.31 4.38
C ALA A 182 11.11 -0.58 3.70
N GLY A 183 12.33 -0.92 4.07
CA GLY A 183 13.56 -0.40 3.45
C GLY A 183 14.12 0.84 4.15
N ASP A 184 14.82 1.69 3.40
CA ASP A 184 15.56 2.83 3.95
C ASP A 184 14.63 4.03 4.25
N GLU A 185 14.43 4.33 5.53
CA GLU A 185 13.58 5.43 6.00
C GLU A 185 14.10 6.81 5.56
N SER A 186 15.40 6.95 5.31
CA SER A 186 15.96 8.24 4.90
C SER A 186 15.49 8.65 3.51
N LEU A 187 15.25 7.69 2.61
CA LEU A 187 14.69 7.97 1.29
C LEU A 187 13.25 8.46 1.38
N PHE A 188 12.45 7.85 2.25
CA PHE A 188 11.07 8.30 2.48
C PHE A 188 11.03 9.70 3.11
N THR A 189 11.86 9.95 4.12
CA THR A 189 11.97 11.28 4.75
C THR A 189 12.35 12.35 3.73
N ARG A 190 13.33 12.06 2.86
CA ARG A 190 13.73 12.97 1.78
C ARG A 190 12.60 13.20 0.77
N LEU A 191 11.87 12.13 0.38
CA LEU A 191 10.69 12.28 -0.48
C LEU A 191 9.69 13.27 0.13
N LYS A 192 9.31 13.08 1.40
CA LYS A 192 8.35 13.95 2.09
C LYS A 192 8.81 15.41 2.16
N MET A 193 10.08 15.65 2.50
CA MET A 193 10.65 16.99 2.53
C MET A 193 10.63 17.67 1.15
N LEU A 194 10.89 16.91 0.09
CA LEU A 194 11.01 17.44 -1.26
C LEU A 194 9.64 17.60 -1.96
N THR A 195 8.62 16.85 -1.53
CA THR A 195 7.24 16.93 -2.06
C THR A 195 6.34 17.82 -1.21
N ASP A 196 6.86 18.47 -0.17
CA ASP A 196 6.09 19.41 0.63
C ASP A 196 5.49 20.51 -0.26
N THR A 197 4.20 20.75 -0.09
CA THR A 197 3.41 21.69 -0.91
C THR A 197 3.93 23.11 -0.84
N GLU A 198 4.55 23.53 0.29
CA GLU A 198 5.14 24.86 0.42
C GLU A 198 6.34 25.08 -0.52
N HIS A 199 7.00 24.00 -0.96
CA HIS A 199 8.19 24.06 -1.80
C HIS A 199 7.92 23.72 -3.26
N MET A 200 6.87 22.94 -3.54
CA MET A 200 6.63 22.41 -4.90
C MET A 200 5.57 23.16 -5.69
N TRP A 201 4.48 23.53 -5.04
CA TRP A 201 3.33 24.17 -5.68
C TRP A 201 2.82 25.30 -4.82
N ASN A 202 2.57 26.47 -5.44
CA ASN A 202 1.81 27.51 -4.77
C ASN A 202 0.39 26.97 -4.46
N SER A 203 -0.09 27.22 -3.24
CA SER A 203 -1.40 26.70 -2.78
C SER A 203 -2.55 27.03 -3.73
N SER A 204 -2.52 28.20 -4.38
CA SER A 204 -3.53 28.61 -5.36
C SER A 204 -3.43 27.80 -6.64
N GLU A 205 -2.24 27.58 -7.13
CA GLU A 205 -1.98 26.77 -8.34
C GLU A 205 -2.34 25.29 -8.12
N PHE A 206 -1.98 24.75 -6.95
CA PHE A 206 -2.36 23.41 -6.53
C PHE A 206 -3.89 23.24 -6.54
N PHE A 207 -4.63 24.17 -5.92
CA PHE A 207 -6.08 24.11 -5.88
C PHE A 207 -6.70 24.17 -7.27
N VAL A 208 -6.22 25.06 -8.15
CA VAL A 208 -6.71 25.18 -9.52
C VAL A 208 -6.44 23.91 -10.32
N ALA A 209 -5.23 23.34 -10.21
CA ALA A 209 -4.84 22.11 -10.89
C ALA A 209 -5.70 20.92 -10.39
N LYS A 210 -5.89 20.78 -9.08
CA LYS A 210 -6.71 19.70 -8.49
C LYS A 210 -8.18 19.80 -8.89
N ARG A 211 -8.72 21.01 -8.92
CA ARG A 211 -10.08 21.25 -9.40
C ARG A 211 -10.24 20.95 -10.90
N LYS A 212 -9.20 21.22 -11.70
CA LYS A 212 -9.21 20.87 -13.13
C LYS A 212 -9.17 19.34 -13.30
N GLU A 213 -8.26 18.65 -12.63
CA GLU A 213 -8.15 17.18 -12.64
C GLU A 213 -9.47 16.51 -12.28
N GLN A 214 -10.14 16.97 -11.20
CA GLN A 214 -11.43 16.46 -10.78
C GLN A 214 -12.53 16.68 -11.86
N ARG A 215 -12.54 17.84 -12.51
CA ARG A 215 -13.52 18.10 -13.60
C ARG A 215 -13.26 17.23 -14.82
N ASP A 216 -12.00 17.04 -15.18
CA ASP A 216 -11.63 16.23 -16.34
C ASP A 216 -12.01 14.77 -16.09
N ARG A 217 -11.76 14.23 -14.89
CA ARG A 217 -12.21 12.90 -14.46
C ARG A 217 -13.73 12.74 -14.55
N HIS A 218 -14.49 13.70 -14.06
CA HIS A 218 -15.96 13.67 -14.15
C HIS A 218 -16.47 13.78 -15.58
N ARG A 219 -15.77 14.50 -16.47
CA ARG A 219 -16.15 14.63 -17.88
C ARG A 219 -15.95 13.32 -18.64
N ASP A 220 -14.84 12.65 -18.41
CA ASP A 220 -14.53 11.36 -19.05
C ASP A 220 -15.54 10.27 -18.65
N THR A 221 -16.06 10.35 -17.42
CA THR A 221 -17.08 9.41 -16.93
C THR A 221 -18.45 9.67 -17.53
N ASN A 222 -18.79 10.93 -17.83
CA ASN A 222 -20.08 11.32 -18.42
C ASN A 222 -20.17 11.07 -19.94
N SER A 223 -19.07 10.69 -20.60
CA SER A 223 -19.05 10.44 -22.06
C SER A 223 -19.71 9.12 -22.49
N ASN A 224 -20.04 8.24 -21.56
CA ASN A 224 -20.72 6.97 -21.83
C ASN A 224 -22.20 7.04 -21.38
N GLU A 225 -23.09 7.47 -22.28
CA GLU A 225 -24.55 7.55 -22.07
C GLU A 225 -25.22 6.19 -21.75
N TYR A 226 -24.47 5.09 -21.74
CA TYR A 226 -24.93 3.71 -21.51
C TYR A 226 -24.38 3.04 -20.25
N ASN A 227 -23.77 3.77 -19.33
CA ASN A 227 -23.33 3.20 -18.06
C ASN A 227 -24.54 2.89 -17.17
N LEU A 228 -25.05 1.66 -17.28
CA LEU A 228 -26.12 1.11 -16.42
C LEU A 228 -25.67 0.98 -14.95
N GLU A 229 -24.37 0.90 -14.70
CA GLU A 229 -23.77 0.87 -13.36
C GLU A 229 -22.81 2.05 -13.18
N PRO A 230 -23.09 3.00 -12.28
CA PRO A 230 -22.17 4.09 -12.01
C PRO A 230 -20.88 3.57 -11.38
N ASN A 231 -19.74 3.97 -11.93
CA ASN A 231 -18.46 3.67 -11.32
C ASN A 231 -18.28 4.53 -10.06
N ILE A 232 -18.36 3.92 -8.88
CA ILE A 232 -18.29 4.61 -7.59
C ILE A 232 -16.95 5.32 -7.34
N LYS A 233 -15.89 4.97 -8.08
CA LYS A 233 -14.57 5.58 -7.98
C LYS A 233 -14.40 6.82 -8.86
N THR A 234 -15.06 6.87 -10.01
CA THR A 234 -14.82 7.91 -11.03
C THR A 234 -16.06 8.73 -11.38
N SER A 235 -17.27 8.29 -11.03
CA SER A 235 -18.51 9.03 -11.29
C SER A 235 -18.68 10.26 -10.39
N PRO A 236 -19.47 11.28 -10.79
CA PRO A 236 -19.80 12.40 -9.93
C PRO A 236 -20.38 11.94 -8.60
N GLY A 237 -19.77 12.36 -7.49
CA GLY A 237 -20.11 11.88 -6.14
C GLY A 237 -19.39 10.60 -5.72
N GLY A 238 -18.51 10.05 -6.57
CA GLY A 238 -17.59 8.99 -6.20
C GLY A 238 -16.50 9.46 -5.24
N LEU A 239 -15.86 8.50 -4.58
CA LEU A 239 -14.78 8.72 -3.59
C LEU A 239 -13.51 9.29 -4.21
#